data_5f03f9ca2cbbbbfd6131920faf52bfaf
#
_entry.id   5f03f9ca2cbbbbfd6131920faf52bfaf
#
_cell.length_a   1.000
_cell.length_b   1.000
_cell.length_c   1.000
_cell.angle_alpha   90.00
_cell.angle_beta   90.00
_cell.angle_gamma   90.00
#
_symmetry.space_group_name_H-M   'P 1'
#
loop_
_entity.id
_entity.type
_entity.pdbx_description
1 polymer ?
#
loop_
_entity_poly.entity_id
_entity_poly.type
_entity_poly.pdbx_seq_one_letter_code
_entity_poly.pdbx_strand_id
1 'polypeptide(L)'
;MTQKEFIIQNANYAFDMKNNENLNYTSIKETKTNLTNNRKNKMNGDNEEVSTKKNKLIWREDNGISRECNLYPRMSAKFSNNTLPQFTVAEVAKHNTKADCWIILDERVYDITRFIDRHPGGVGPVVNMAGKDATDVFANYHAARVYEKMLPQYLIGECTNVKTYPHVEDFRQARQQMLKEGLFEASYYWYGKLVLWLASWFIGALLFSLGYVGNGTCTMRMIGAAMMGIFWQQLAGLGHDLGHSGVTHDFHKDHKIGSFLSALMGLSVCWWKSDHNTHHIVCNAVEHDPNIQHMPLLAITDKIFEKPFWDTYHKKWVKMDWLARFLISYQHIVFYPLMALGRWNLYAQGIIFLLSGYDKAHYKWTEITGIGFFFAWMFSIAFSMPTGFQILGWMLISHAVAGILHVQIVLSHWSMETYKGTPYVNEETEWYLMQLRTTMNVATNPWLDYVHIGLQFQIEHHLYPRLPRHNLRYARNLVKNICKKHNIYYHEPGFFEGNVEMWKALRDAAYAARKTTKSDGGFYQSKLWAALNADG
;
A
#
# COMPACT_ATOMS: atom_id res chain seq x y z
N MET A 1 8.78 11.04 -20.89
CA MET A 1 8.84 9.69 -21.44
C MET A 1 7.43 9.17 -21.57
N THR A 2 7.00 8.67 -22.72
CA THR A 2 5.65 8.13 -22.89
C THR A 2 5.62 6.69 -22.35
N GLN A 3 4.44 6.19 -21.96
CA GLN A 3 4.27 4.78 -21.54
C GLN A 3 4.79 3.79 -22.61
N LYS A 4 4.78 4.21 -23.88
CA LYS A 4 5.37 3.47 -25.00
C LYS A 4 6.91 3.49 -24.98
N GLU A 5 7.52 4.61 -24.62
CA GLU A 5 8.98 4.73 -24.48
C GLU A 5 9.47 3.93 -23.27
N PHE A 6 8.68 3.88 -22.18
CA PHE A 6 8.94 3.04 -21.01
C PHE A 6 8.89 1.53 -21.36
N ILE A 7 7.88 1.11 -22.14
CA ILE A 7 7.76 -0.28 -22.59
C ILE A 7 8.89 -0.63 -23.59
N ILE A 8 9.25 0.30 -24.49
CA ILE A 8 10.33 0.11 -25.45
C ILE A 8 11.69 0.09 -24.74
N GLN A 9 11.88 0.90 -23.70
CA GLN A 9 13.10 0.92 -22.91
C GLN A 9 13.25 -0.37 -22.10
N ASN A 10 12.17 -0.89 -21.54
CA ASN A 10 12.17 -2.19 -20.86
C ASN A 10 12.32 -3.38 -21.82
N ALA A 11 11.74 -3.31 -23.02
CA ALA A 11 11.93 -4.31 -24.07
C ALA A 11 13.35 -4.32 -24.63
N ASN A 12 13.96 -3.14 -24.84
CA ASN A 12 15.35 -3.00 -25.25
C ASN A 12 16.32 -3.44 -24.15
N TYR A 13 15.95 -3.21 -22.88
CA TYR A 13 16.70 -3.65 -21.72
C TYR A 13 16.73 -5.17 -21.57
N ALA A 14 15.60 -5.85 -21.84
CA ALA A 14 15.51 -7.29 -21.87
C ALA A 14 16.24 -7.91 -23.08
N PHE A 15 16.31 -7.19 -24.20
CA PHE A 15 17.02 -7.61 -25.41
C PHE A 15 18.55 -7.50 -25.26
N ASP A 16 19.05 -6.44 -24.60
CA ASP A 16 20.47 -6.24 -24.30
C ASP A 16 20.97 -7.23 -23.23
N MET A 17 20.13 -7.70 -22.30
CA MET A 17 20.45 -8.72 -21.32
C MET A 17 20.74 -10.07 -21.99
N LYS A 18 19.93 -10.48 -22.98
CA LYS A 18 20.17 -11.73 -23.73
C LYS A 18 21.47 -11.73 -24.54
N ASN A 19 21.95 -10.57 -24.94
CA ASN A 19 23.20 -10.45 -25.70
C ASN A 19 24.45 -10.34 -24.82
N ASN A 20 24.32 -9.94 -23.54
CA ASN A 20 25.44 -9.83 -22.61
C ASN A 20 25.75 -11.15 -21.86
N GLU A 21 24.87 -12.11 -21.79
CA GLU A 21 25.15 -13.42 -21.18
C GLU A 21 26.20 -14.22 -21.94
N ASN A 22 26.37 -13.97 -23.25
CA ASN A 22 27.37 -14.68 -24.07
C ASN A 22 28.79 -14.09 -23.99
N LEU A 23 28.98 -12.93 -23.38
CA LEU A 23 30.32 -12.28 -23.29
C LEU A 23 31.02 -12.46 -21.95
N ASN A 24 30.34 -12.88 -20.89
CA ASN A 24 30.94 -12.97 -19.53
C ASN A 24 31.42 -14.38 -19.12
N TYR A 25 31.20 -15.43 -19.93
CA TYR A 25 31.64 -16.78 -19.56
C TYR A 25 33.11 -17.08 -19.82
N THR A 26 33.81 -16.27 -20.61
CA THR A 26 35.23 -16.48 -20.95
C THR A 26 36.21 -15.75 -20.01
N SER A 27 35.80 -14.69 -19.31
CA SER A 27 36.72 -13.87 -18.48
C SER A 27 36.83 -14.35 -17.03
N ILE A 28 35.92 -15.21 -16.54
CA ILE A 28 35.91 -15.66 -15.13
C ILE A 28 36.80 -16.90 -14.90
N LYS A 29 37.21 -17.59 -15.96
CA LYS A 29 38.09 -18.76 -15.83
C LYS A 29 39.56 -18.43 -15.59
N GLU A 30 40.04 -17.25 -16.01
CA GLU A 30 41.45 -16.87 -15.84
C GLU A 30 41.79 -16.21 -14.50
N THR A 31 40.80 -15.68 -13.78
CA THR A 31 41.04 -15.00 -12.49
C THR A 31 41.04 -15.94 -11.28
N LYS A 32 40.52 -17.18 -11.43
CA LYS A 32 40.53 -18.16 -10.32
C LYS A 32 41.82 -18.96 -10.15
N THR A 33 42.71 -18.95 -11.14
CA THR A 33 43.98 -19.71 -11.08
C THR A 33 45.11 -18.96 -10.35
N ASN A 34 45.02 -17.65 -10.16
CA ASN A 34 46.06 -16.84 -9.55
C ASN A 34 45.89 -16.52 -8.05
N LEU A 35 44.80 -16.97 -7.43
CA LEU A 35 44.52 -16.70 -6.01
C LEU A 35 44.77 -17.88 -5.06
N THR A 36 45.17 -19.05 -5.59
CA THR A 36 45.40 -20.24 -4.78
C THR A 36 46.87 -20.46 -4.39
N ASN A 37 47.82 -19.66 -4.91
CA ASN A 37 49.25 -19.88 -4.66
C ASN A 37 49.92 -18.96 -3.60
N ASN A 38 49.19 -18.07 -2.92
CA ASN A 38 49.75 -17.16 -1.92
C ASN A 38 49.29 -17.37 -0.47
N ARG A 39 48.78 -18.56 -0.12
CA ARG A 39 48.37 -18.91 1.26
C ARG A 39 48.97 -20.20 1.78
N LYS A 40 50.23 -20.42 1.54
CA LYS A 40 51.00 -21.45 2.25
C LYS A 40 52.31 -20.84 2.79
N ASN A 41 52.24 -20.04 3.82
CA ASN A 41 53.33 -19.78 4.76
C ASN A 41 52.87 -18.80 5.83
N LYS A 42 52.27 -19.33 6.88
CA LYS A 42 52.32 -18.90 8.28
C LYS A 42 51.29 -19.67 9.08
N MET A 43 51.71 -20.80 9.58
CA MET A 43 51.04 -21.44 10.72
C MET A 43 52.14 -21.75 11.73
N ASN A 44 52.09 -21.03 12.85
CA ASN A 44 52.49 -21.54 14.16
C ASN A 44 52.01 -20.55 15.21
N GLY A 45 51.26 -21.06 16.17
CA GLY A 45 51.01 -20.42 17.45
C GLY A 45 49.55 -20.01 17.71
N ASP A 46 49.04 -20.72 18.68
CA ASP A 46 47.95 -20.39 19.60
C ASP A 46 46.56 -20.91 19.27
N ASN A 47 46.23 -21.99 20.00
CA ASN A 47 44.90 -22.54 20.21
C ASN A 47 44.03 -21.54 21.01
N GLU A 48 43.14 -20.83 20.35
CA GLU A 48 41.95 -20.28 20.97
C GLU A 48 40.72 -20.93 20.31
N GLU A 49 39.93 -21.57 21.15
CA GLU A 49 38.60 -22.11 20.78
C GLU A 49 37.71 -20.97 20.25
N VAL A 50 37.63 -20.84 18.93
CA VAL A 50 36.60 -19.99 18.31
C VAL A 50 35.27 -20.73 18.36
N SER A 51 34.57 -20.52 19.45
CA SER A 51 33.16 -20.85 19.58
C SER A 51 32.42 -20.22 18.41
N THR A 52 31.98 -21.02 17.44
CA THR A 52 31.04 -20.63 16.40
C THR A 52 29.70 -20.26 17.05
N LYS A 53 29.56 -19.01 17.48
CA LYS A 53 28.25 -18.45 17.81
C LYS A 53 27.43 -18.45 16.52
N LYS A 54 26.56 -19.45 16.36
CA LYS A 54 25.46 -19.40 15.39
C LYS A 54 24.67 -18.13 15.70
N ASN A 55 24.67 -17.19 14.78
CA ASN A 55 23.88 -15.95 14.86
C ASN A 55 22.40 -16.31 14.97
N LYS A 56 21.87 -16.32 16.15
CA LYS A 56 20.45 -16.47 16.42
C LYS A 56 19.79 -15.10 16.32
N LEU A 57 18.79 -14.97 15.48
CA LEU A 57 17.97 -13.78 15.33
C LEU A 57 17.04 -13.65 16.54
N ILE A 58 17.07 -12.51 17.20
CA ILE A 58 16.20 -12.21 18.34
C ILE A 58 15.04 -11.37 17.84
N TRP A 59 13.82 -11.90 17.97
CA TRP A 59 12.58 -11.17 17.78
C TRP A 59 12.10 -10.65 19.12
N ARG A 60 11.75 -9.36 19.19
CA ARG A 60 10.92 -8.91 20.32
C ARG A 60 9.47 -9.21 19.99
N GLU A 61 8.82 -10.00 20.85
CA GLU A 61 7.38 -10.19 20.80
C GLU A 61 6.67 -8.88 21.11
N ASP A 62 5.44 -8.75 20.63
CA ASP A 62 4.52 -7.64 20.90
C ASP A 62 4.28 -7.34 22.40
N ASN A 63 4.84 -8.15 23.31
CA ASN A 63 4.74 -8.01 24.77
C ASN A 63 6.11 -7.79 25.47
N GLY A 64 7.15 -7.41 24.73
CA GLY A 64 8.47 -7.09 25.34
C GLY A 64 9.34 -8.30 25.72
N ILE A 65 8.96 -9.53 25.35
CA ILE A 65 9.74 -10.75 25.60
C ILE A 65 10.55 -11.07 24.34
N SER A 66 11.89 -11.08 24.47
CA SER A 66 12.76 -11.51 23.37
C SER A 66 12.77 -13.03 23.24
N ARG A 67 12.45 -13.57 22.08
CA ARG A 67 12.66 -14.97 21.74
C ARG A 67 13.58 -15.08 20.53
N GLU A 68 14.49 -16.07 20.58
CA GLU A 68 15.33 -16.44 19.44
C GLU A 68 14.44 -17.07 18.35
N CYS A 69 14.46 -16.52 17.15
CA CYS A 69 13.71 -17.06 16.02
C CYS A 69 14.64 -17.31 14.83
N ASN A 70 14.56 -18.47 14.23
CA ASN A 70 14.97 -18.64 12.85
C ASN A 70 14.07 -17.78 11.96
N LEU A 71 14.47 -17.41 10.77
CA LEU A 71 13.77 -16.52 9.84
C LEU A 71 12.30 -16.83 9.66
N TYR A 72 12.02 -18.08 9.66
CA TYR A 72 10.71 -18.70 9.74
C TYR A 72 10.82 -19.72 10.86
N PRO A 73 10.01 -19.65 11.92
CA PRO A 73 10.00 -20.72 12.90
C PRO A 73 9.70 -22.00 12.13
N ARG A 74 10.71 -22.88 11.99
CA ARG A 74 10.44 -24.23 11.51
C ARG A 74 9.44 -24.80 12.47
N MET A 75 8.16 -24.79 12.05
CA MET A 75 7.11 -25.36 12.85
C MET A 75 7.47 -26.82 13.06
N SER A 76 7.83 -27.16 14.27
CA SER A 76 7.81 -28.55 14.70
C SER A 76 6.33 -28.93 14.78
N ALA A 77 5.75 -29.26 13.64
CA ALA A 77 4.45 -29.89 13.62
C ALA A 77 4.58 -31.16 14.44
N LYS A 78 3.78 -31.31 15.46
CA LYS A 78 3.56 -32.57 16.16
C LYS A 78 2.82 -33.53 15.21
N PHE A 79 3.46 -33.88 14.12
CA PHE A 79 2.99 -34.95 13.26
C PHE A 79 3.79 -36.21 13.65
N SER A 80 3.11 -37.14 14.29
CA SER A 80 3.61 -38.48 14.42
C SER A 80 3.87 -39.07 13.03
N ASN A 81 5.08 -39.49 12.74
CA ASN A 81 5.57 -40.38 11.69
C ASN A 81 4.87 -40.47 10.31
N ASN A 82 3.99 -39.54 9.94
CA ASN A 82 3.39 -39.50 8.61
C ASN A 82 4.04 -38.36 7.79
N THR A 83 4.62 -38.74 6.66
CA THR A 83 5.03 -37.78 5.61
C THR A 83 3.81 -36.93 5.21
N LEU A 84 3.97 -35.62 5.21
CA LEU A 84 2.92 -34.71 4.72
C LEU A 84 2.64 -34.99 3.23
N PRO A 85 1.38 -34.87 2.79
CA PRO A 85 1.05 -34.87 1.38
C PRO A 85 1.90 -33.86 0.60
N GLN A 86 2.35 -34.26 -0.60
CA GLN A 86 3.14 -33.42 -1.48
C GLN A 86 2.25 -32.86 -2.59
N PHE A 87 2.32 -31.57 -2.83
CA PHE A 87 1.58 -30.85 -3.86
C PHE A 87 2.55 -30.11 -4.77
N THR A 88 2.18 -29.93 -6.02
CA THR A 88 2.87 -29.03 -6.95
C THR A 88 2.25 -27.65 -6.90
N VAL A 89 2.99 -26.60 -7.31
CA VAL A 89 2.44 -25.23 -7.48
C VAL A 89 1.22 -25.26 -8.42
N ALA A 90 1.24 -26.07 -9.47
CA ALA A 90 0.13 -26.20 -10.42
C ALA A 90 -1.13 -26.85 -9.81
N GLU A 91 -0.97 -27.73 -8.84
CA GLU A 91 -2.10 -28.29 -8.09
C GLU A 91 -2.69 -27.26 -7.15
N VAL A 92 -1.86 -26.55 -6.38
CA VAL A 92 -2.32 -25.48 -5.49
C VAL A 92 -3.03 -24.38 -6.27
N ALA A 93 -2.57 -24.03 -7.48
CA ALA A 93 -3.18 -23.02 -8.34
C ALA A 93 -4.62 -23.32 -8.75
N LYS A 94 -5.12 -24.55 -8.60
CA LYS A 94 -6.53 -24.90 -8.86
C LYS A 94 -7.46 -24.44 -7.74
N HIS A 95 -6.95 -24.26 -6.53
CA HIS A 95 -7.68 -23.83 -5.32
C HIS A 95 -7.62 -22.31 -5.15
N ASN A 96 -8.16 -21.57 -6.12
CA ASN A 96 -7.97 -20.12 -6.29
C ASN A 96 -9.25 -19.30 -6.13
N THR A 97 -10.25 -19.82 -5.45
CA THR A 97 -11.53 -19.14 -5.23
C THR A 97 -11.80 -18.93 -3.74
N LYS A 98 -12.74 -18.05 -3.41
CA LYS A 98 -13.18 -17.85 -2.02
C LYS A 98 -13.74 -19.15 -1.39
N ALA A 99 -14.39 -20.00 -2.18
CA ALA A 99 -15.00 -21.25 -1.72
C ALA A 99 -13.99 -22.41 -1.60
N ASP A 100 -12.82 -22.24 -2.21
CA ASP A 100 -11.74 -23.22 -2.24
C ASP A 100 -10.41 -22.49 -2.39
N CYS A 101 -9.76 -22.21 -1.25
CA CYS A 101 -8.63 -21.29 -1.15
C CYS A 101 -7.44 -21.93 -0.44
N TRP A 102 -6.44 -22.27 -1.22
CA TRP A 102 -5.15 -22.73 -0.71
C TRP A 102 -4.08 -21.67 -0.97
N ILE A 103 -3.08 -21.59 -0.11
CA ILE A 103 -1.91 -20.74 -0.27
C ILE A 103 -0.63 -21.52 0.04
N ILE A 104 0.47 -21.08 -0.57
CA ILE A 104 1.80 -21.61 -0.26
C ILE A 104 2.50 -20.58 0.63
N LEU A 105 3.10 -21.04 1.75
CA LEU A 105 3.96 -20.27 2.63
C LEU A 105 5.17 -21.12 3.01
N ASP A 106 6.37 -20.70 2.64
CA ASP A 106 7.62 -21.40 2.94
C ASP A 106 7.57 -22.87 2.55
N GLU A 107 7.24 -23.15 1.28
CA GLU A 107 7.12 -24.49 0.71
C GLU A 107 6.05 -25.38 1.39
N ARG A 108 5.13 -24.80 2.15
CA ARG A 108 4.02 -25.51 2.80
C ARG A 108 2.69 -25.03 2.27
N VAL A 109 1.73 -25.95 2.19
CA VAL A 109 0.38 -25.70 1.65
C VAL A 109 -0.61 -25.59 2.82
N TYR A 110 -1.39 -24.51 2.79
CA TYR A 110 -2.40 -24.23 3.81
C TYR A 110 -3.77 -24.08 3.15
N ASP A 111 -4.76 -24.83 3.63
CA ASP A 111 -6.17 -24.63 3.29
C ASP A 111 -6.78 -23.61 4.25
N ILE A 112 -6.97 -22.39 3.74
CA ILE A 112 -7.51 -21.27 4.52
C ILE A 112 -8.96 -20.94 4.17
N THR A 113 -9.64 -21.79 3.40
CA THR A 113 -11.02 -21.59 2.91
C THR A 113 -11.97 -21.18 4.03
N ARG A 114 -11.92 -21.85 5.20
CA ARG A 114 -12.80 -21.57 6.34
C ARG A 114 -12.42 -20.32 7.14
N PHE A 115 -11.26 -19.71 6.83
CA PHE A 115 -10.75 -18.56 7.57
C PHE A 115 -11.02 -17.23 6.85
N ILE A 116 -11.21 -17.24 5.54
CA ILE A 116 -11.30 -16.03 4.70
C ILE A 116 -12.24 -14.97 5.28
N ASP A 117 -13.48 -15.35 5.63
CA ASP A 117 -14.49 -14.42 6.18
C ASP A 117 -14.17 -13.89 7.58
N ARG A 118 -13.12 -14.40 8.22
CA ARG A 118 -12.66 -13.97 9.56
C ARG A 118 -11.32 -13.25 9.49
N HIS A 119 -10.74 -13.12 8.31
CA HIS A 119 -9.44 -12.50 8.16
C HIS A 119 -9.48 -11.02 8.56
N PRO A 120 -8.69 -10.57 9.55
CA PRO A 120 -8.75 -9.20 10.07
C PRO A 120 -8.37 -8.12 9.03
N GLY A 121 -7.60 -8.48 8.01
CA GLY A 121 -7.18 -7.59 6.92
C GLY A 121 -8.22 -7.44 5.80
N GLY A 122 -9.41 -8.08 5.92
CA GLY A 122 -10.43 -8.13 4.89
C GLY A 122 -10.36 -9.39 4.02
N VAL A 123 -11.40 -9.62 3.25
CA VAL A 123 -11.52 -10.78 2.33
C VAL A 123 -10.68 -10.59 1.07
N GLY A 124 -10.64 -9.36 0.53
CA GLY A 124 -9.98 -9.03 -0.74
C GLY A 124 -8.52 -9.46 -0.82
N PRO A 125 -7.65 -9.10 0.15
CA PRO A 125 -6.24 -9.49 0.15
C PRO A 125 -6.05 -11.00 0.07
N VAL A 126 -6.84 -11.77 0.81
CA VAL A 126 -6.69 -13.24 0.89
C VAL A 126 -7.11 -13.91 -0.40
N VAL A 127 -8.27 -13.53 -0.95
CA VAL A 127 -8.78 -14.12 -2.21
C VAL A 127 -7.86 -13.80 -3.39
N ASN A 128 -7.23 -12.65 -3.40
CA ASN A 128 -6.26 -12.29 -4.45
C ASN A 128 -4.95 -13.09 -4.36
N MET A 129 -4.65 -13.71 -3.21
CA MET A 129 -3.51 -14.62 -3.03
C MET A 129 -3.90 -16.10 -3.14
N ALA A 130 -5.18 -16.43 -3.32
CA ALA A 130 -5.63 -17.81 -3.46
C ALA A 130 -4.93 -18.55 -4.62
N GLY A 131 -4.47 -19.77 -4.38
CA GLY A 131 -3.78 -20.59 -5.36
C GLY A 131 -2.32 -20.19 -5.64
N LYS A 132 -1.71 -19.30 -4.85
CA LYS A 132 -0.39 -18.73 -5.13
C LYS A 132 0.60 -18.90 -3.97
N ASP A 133 1.87 -18.64 -4.27
CA ASP A 133 2.89 -18.44 -3.25
C ASP A 133 2.72 -17.05 -2.61
N ALA A 134 2.34 -17.03 -1.36
CA ALA A 134 2.12 -15.84 -0.55
C ALA A 134 3.24 -15.61 0.49
N THR A 135 4.35 -16.34 0.41
CA THR A 135 5.44 -16.32 1.40
C THR A 135 5.89 -14.90 1.74
N ASP A 136 6.30 -14.12 0.75
CA ASP A 136 6.85 -12.79 0.98
C ASP A 136 5.76 -11.77 1.40
N VAL A 137 4.61 -11.85 0.77
CA VAL A 137 3.44 -11.04 1.15
C VAL A 137 3.08 -11.30 2.62
N PHE A 138 2.92 -12.56 2.98
CA PHE A 138 2.56 -12.94 4.33
C PHE A 138 3.59 -12.47 5.37
N ALA A 139 4.88 -12.63 5.07
CA ALA A 139 5.97 -12.22 5.96
C ALA A 139 5.97 -10.70 6.23
N ASN A 140 5.58 -9.88 5.26
CA ASN A 140 5.58 -8.43 5.38
C ASN A 140 4.32 -7.86 6.08
N TYR A 141 3.22 -8.63 6.09
CA TYR A 141 1.95 -8.18 6.71
C TYR A 141 1.67 -8.78 8.09
N HIS A 142 2.30 -9.91 8.45
CA HIS A 142 1.94 -10.63 9.66
C HIS A 142 3.07 -10.67 10.68
N ALA A 143 2.69 -10.62 11.97
CA ALA A 143 3.60 -10.83 13.08
C ALA A 143 3.96 -12.30 13.22
N ALA A 144 5.14 -12.61 13.79
CA ALA A 144 5.63 -13.99 14.02
C ALA A 144 4.60 -14.89 14.74
N ARG A 145 3.84 -14.33 15.69
CA ARG A 145 2.78 -15.06 16.41
C ARG A 145 1.72 -15.69 15.52
N VAL A 146 1.45 -15.13 14.32
CA VAL A 146 0.47 -15.69 13.39
C VAL A 146 0.99 -16.99 12.81
N TYR A 147 2.29 -17.04 12.46
CA TYR A 147 2.95 -18.28 12.03
C TYR A 147 2.88 -19.36 13.10
N GLU A 148 3.16 -19.00 14.34
CA GLU A 148 3.26 -19.96 15.44
C GLU A 148 1.91 -20.48 15.93
N LYS A 149 0.91 -19.58 16.01
CA LYS A 149 -0.36 -19.88 16.71
C LYS A 149 -1.54 -20.12 15.77
N MET A 150 -1.54 -19.50 14.59
CA MET A 150 -2.70 -19.56 13.69
C MET A 150 -2.52 -20.55 12.53
N LEU A 151 -1.37 -20.55 11.88
CA LEU A 151 -1.15 -21.35 10.67
C LEU A 151 -1.17 -22.88 10.90
N PRO A 152 -0.69 -23.45 12.04
CA PRO A 152 -0.61 -24.90 12.19
C PRO A 152 -1.91 -25.65 11.93
N GLN A 153 -3.04 -25.05 12.24
CA GLN A 153 -4.36 -25.66 12.10
C GLN A 153 -4.86 -25.75 10.65
N TYR A 154 -4.21 -25.03 9.72
CA TYR A 154 -4.58 -24.96 8.31
C TYR A 154 -3.60 -25.72 7.42
N LEU A 155 -2.51 -26.25 7.97
CA LEU A 155 -1.48 -26.99 7.23
C LEU A 155 -2.06 -28.30 6.68
N ILE A 156 -1.94 -28.50 5.36
CA ILE A 156 -2.43 -29.70 4.66
C ILE A 156 -1.34 -30.48 3.93
N GLY A 157 -0.16 -29.87 3.71
CA GLY A 157 0.94 -30.55 3.01
C GLY A 157 2.14 -29.68 2.76
N GLU A 158 3.05 -30.17 1.93
CA GLU A 158 4.24 -29.46 1.46
C GLU A 158 4.13 -29.22 -0.04
N CYS A 159 4.69 -28.11 -0.52
CA CYS A 159 4.72 -27.76 -1.93
C CYS A 159 6.09 -28.06 -2.52
N THR A 160 6.11 -28.82 -3.60
CA THR A 160 7.31 -29.05 -4.40
C THR A 160 7.39 -28.02 -5.53
N ASN A 161 8.60 -27.80 -6.07
CA ASN A 161 8.88 -26.93 -7.22
C ASN A 161 8.53 -25.44 -7.04
N VAL A 162 8.49 -24.95 -5.81
CA VAL A 162 8.47 -23.50 -5.54
C VAL A 162 9.78 -22.88 -6.05
N LYS A 163 9.68 -21.79 -6.78
CA LYS A 163 10.83 -21.08 -7.34
C LYS A 163 11.12 -19.84 -6.53
N THR A 164 12.40 -19.63 -6.22
CA THR A 164 12.91 -18.39 -5.61
C THR A 164 13.92 -17.76 -6.55
N TYR A 165 13.97 -16.44 -6.61
CA TYR A 165 14.86 -15.69 -7.49
C TYR A 165 15.91 -14.92 -6.69
N PRO A 166 17.11 -14.64 -7.26
CA PRO A 166 18.19 -13.98 -6.50
C PRO A 166 17.82 -12.62 -5.91
N HIS A 167 17.01 -11.81 -6.58
CA HIS A 167 16.56 -10.53 -6.07
C HIS A 167 15.57 -10.69 -4.90
N VAL A 168 14.72 -11.72 -4.93
CA VAL A 168 13.79 -12.03 -3.82
C VAL A 168 14.58 -12.34 -2.55
N GLU A 169 15.65 -13.13 -2.66
CA GLU A 169 16.51 -13.43 -1.52
C GLU A 169 17.18 -12.19 -0.93
N ASP A 170 17.65 -11.26 -1.77
CA ASP A 170 18.23 -10.00 -1.31
C ASP A 170 17.18 -9.11 -0.61
N PHE A 171 15.93 -9.05 -1.09
CA PHE A 171 14.84 -8.35 -0.39
C PHE A 171 14.51 -8.99 0.96
N ARG A 172 14.50 -10.32 1.04
CA ARG A 172 14.36 -11.06 2.29
C ARG A 172 15.49 -10.75 3.27
N GLN A 173 16.74 -10.71 2.79
CA GLN A 173 17.91 -10.35 3.59
C GLN A 173 17.84 -8.89 4.09
N ALA A 174 17.41 -7.95 3.24
CA ALA A 174 17.21 -6.56 3.65
C ALA A 174 16.16 -6.43 4.75
N ARG A 175 15.03 -7.17 4.61
CA ARG A 175 14.01 -7.23 5.68
C ARG A 175 14.59 -7.74 6.99
N GLN A 176 15.42 -8.79 6.94
CA GLN A 176 16.06 -9.33 8.13
C GLN A 176 17.05 -8.36 8.75
N GLN A 177 17.83 -7.64 7.91
CA GLN A 177 18.71 -6.60 8.37
C GLN A 177 17.93 -5.53 9.12
N MET A 178 16.83 -5.03 8.55
CA MET A 178 15.95 -4.03 9.19
C MET A 178 15.37 -4.54 10.52
N LEU A 179 15.01 -5.83 10.59
CA LEU A 179 14.54 -6.43 11.84
C LEU A 179 15.65 -6.51 12.91
N LYS A 180 16.86 -6.90 12.53
CA LYS A 180 18.02 -6.94 13.44
C LYS A 180 18.38 -5.57 13.99
N GLU A 181 18.26 -4.55 13.16
CA GLU A 181 18.55 -3.16 13.50
C GLU A 181 17.40 -2.48 14.26
N GLY A 182 16.28 -3.20 14.50
CA GLY A 182 15.11 -2.68 15.22
C GLY A 182 14.30 -1.64 14.46
N LEU A 183 14.43 -1.57 13.13
CA LEU A 183 13.75 -0.56 12.30
C LEU A 183 12.24 -0.79 12.22
N PHE A 184 11.77 -2.01 12.49
CA PHE A 184 10.34 -2.28 12.63
C PHE A 184 9.79 -1.83 13.98
N GLU A 185 10.64 -1.46 14.95
CA GLU A 185 10.18 -0.94 16.23
C GLU A 185 9.82 0.54 16.10
N ALA A 186 8.61 0.89 16.55
CA ALA A 186 8.17 2.27 16.51
C ALA A 186 8.84 3.10 17.61
N SER A 187 9.39 4.24 17.26
CA SER A 187 9.88 5.22 18.24
C SER A 187 8.71 5.97 18.86
N TYR A 188 8.29 5.59 20.07
CA TYR A 188 7.25 6.33 20.81
C TYR A 188 7.63 7.79 21.10
N TYR A 189 8.92 8.10 21.19
CA TYR A 189 9.40 9.48 21.26
C TYR A 189 9.08 10.27 19.98
N TRP A 190 9.27 9.63 18.82
CA TRP A 190 8.94 10.26 17.54
C TRP A 190 7.42 10.46 17.39
N TYR A 191 6.62 9.45 17.73
CA TYR A 191 5.16 9.57 17.73
C TYR A 191 4.64 10.59 18.76
N GLY A 192 5.28 10.70 19.92
CA GLY A 192 4.98 11.76 20.91
C GLY A 192 5.19 13.17 20.33
N LYS A 193 6.30 13.41 19.62
CA LYS A 193 6.51 14.68 18.90
C LYS A 193 5.47 14.91 17.80
N LEU A 194 5.08 13.85 17.07
CA LEU A 194 4.02 13.95 16.07
C LEU A 194 2.68 14.34 16.70
N VAL A 195 2.31 13.76 17.83
CA VAL A 195 1.06 14.13 18.54
C VAL A 195 1.09 15.59 18.98
N LEU A 196 2.21 16.09 19.52
CA LEU A 196 2.36 17.51 19.86
C LEU A 196 2.27 18.41 18.63
N TRP A 197 2.85 18.00 17.52
CA TRP A 197 2.74 18.70 16.23
C TRP A 197 1.28 18.75 15.76
N LEU A 198 0.56 17.64 15.78
CA LEU A 198 -0.86 17.58 15.43
C LEU A 198 -1.71 18.45 16.35
N ALA A 199 -1.45 18.40 17.67
CA ALA A 199 -2.15 19.21 18.64
C ALA A 199 -1.93 20.72 18.39
N SER A 200 -0.71 21.14 18.01
CA SER A 200 -0.42 22.53 17.69
C SER A 200 -1.22 23.04 16.47
N TRP A 201 -1.32 22.24 15.41
CA TRP A 201 -2.15 22.57 14.24
C TRP A 201 -3.63 22.64 14.59
N PHE A 202 -4.14 21.67 15.37
CA PHE A 202 -5.54 21.64 15.78
C PHE A 202 -5.91 22.82 16.67
N ILE A 203 -5.13 23.09 17.72
CA ILE A 203 -5.35 24.22 18.63
C ILE A 203 -5.25 25.54 17.86
N GLY A 204 -4.23 25.71 17.02
CA GLY A 204 -4.12 26.89 16.17
C GLY A 204 -5.33 27.06 15.26
N ALA A 205 -5.76 25.99 14.57
CA ALA A 205 -6.95 26.02 13.73
C ALA A 205 -8.20 26.47 14.50
N LEU A 206 -8.39 25.99 15.74
CA LEU A 206 -9.51 26.41 16.59
C LEU A 206 -9.41 27.89 16.98
N LEU A 207 -8.25 28.33 17.47
CA LEU A 207 -8.05 29.72 17.93
C LEU A 207 -8.30 30.71 16.78
N PHE A 208 -7.80 30.43 15.59
CA PHE A 208 -8.01 31.29 14.42
C PHE A 208 -9.45 31.20 13.90
N SER A 209 -10.01 30.00 13.75
CA SER A 209 -11.37 29.82 13.22
C SER A 209 -12.44 30.45 14.13
N LEU A 210 -12.31 30.29 15.43
CA LEU A 210 -13.26 30.84 16.40
C LEU A 210 -13.08 32.35 16.66
N GLY A 211 -12.00 32.94 16.10
CA GLY A 211 -11.80 34.41 16.15
C GLY A 211 -11.07 34.90 17.38
N TYR A 212 -10.41 34.03 18.15
CA TYR A 212 -9.58 34.42 19.29
C TYR A 212 -8.27 35.11 18.88
N VAL A 213 -7.88 34.98 17.61
CA VAL A 213 -6.67 35.58 17.05
C VAL A 213 -7.05 36.62 16.00
N GLY A 214 -6.33 37.76 15.96
CA GLY A 214 -6.45 38.78 14.93
C GLY A 214 -7.84 39.43 14.86
N ASN A 215 -8.49 39.62 16.03
CA ASN A 215 -9.82 40.24 16.18
C ASN A 215 -10.92 39.53 15.35
N GLY A 216 -10.73 38.25 15.03
CA GLY A 216 -11.71 37.45 14.31
C GLY A 216 -12.00 37.92 12.88
N THR A 217 -11.05 38.59 12.22
CA THR A 217 -11.22 39.02 10.82
C THR A 217 -11.44 37.82 9.90
N CYS A 218 -12.11 38.03 8.76
CA CYS A 218 -12.35 37.01 7.76
C CYS A 218 -11.06 36.27 7.35
N THR A 219 -9.99 37.04 7.07
CA THR A 219 -8.68 36.46 6.70
C THR A 219 -8.14 35.53 7.78
N MET A 220 -8.20 35.91 9.06
CA MET A 220 -7.69 35.07 10.15
C MET A 220 -8.51 33.79 10.31
N ARG A 221 -9.83 33.87 10.16
CA ARG A 221 -10.69 32.67 10.16
C ARG A 221 -10.39 31.74 8.98
N MET A 222 -10.08 32.27 7.78
CA MET A 222 -9.66 31.48 6.62
C MET A 222 -8.27 30.85 6.81
N ILE A 223 -7.35 31.53 7.52
CA ILE A 223 -6.08 30.91 7.97
C ILE A 223 -6.38 29.74 8.90
N GLY A 224 -7.31 29.87 9.84
CA GLY A 224 -7.78 28.77 10.68
C GLY A 224 -8.33 27.59 9.88
N ALA A 225 -9.09 27.86 8.81
CA ALA A 225 -9.57 26.83 7.88
C ALA A 225 -8.40 26.08 7.20
N ALA A 226 -7.40 26.81 6.71
CA ALA A 226 -6.21 26.20 6.09
C ALA A 226 -5.43 25.35 7.12
N MET A 227 -5.25 25.84 8.34
CA MET A 227 -4.62 25.09 9.43
C MET A 227 -5.39 23.81 9.76
N MET A 228 -6.73 23.85 9.74
CA MET A 228 -7.57 22.66 9.92
C MET A 228 -7.36 21.64 8.80
N GLY A 229 -7.24 22.10 7.55
CA GLY A 229 -6.91 21.25 6.42
C GLY A 229 -5.55 20.57 6.56
N ILE A 230 -4.52 21.31 7.01
CA ILE A 230 -3.20 20.73 7.32
C ILE A 230 -3.30 19.71 8.45
N PHE A 231 -4.03 20.02 9.52
CA PHE A 231 -4.26 19.06 10.61
C PHE A 231 -4.85 17.74 10.09
N TRP A 232 -5.89 17.80 9.27
CA TRP A 232 -6.50 16.59 8.72
C TRP A 232 -5.57 15.82 7.77
N GLN A 233 -4.79 16.51 6.95
CA GLN A 233 -3.79 15.89 6.08
C GLN A 233 -2.72 15.15 6.90
N GLN A 234 -2.20 15.79 7.95
CA GLN A 234 -1.18 15.20 8.84
C GLN A 234 -1.73 14.06 9.69
N LEU A 235 -2.97 14.19 10.20
CA LEU A 235 -3.63 13.17 10.99
C LEU A 235 -3.90 11.90 10.19
N ALA A 236 -4.20 12.03 8.88
CA ALA A 236 -4.37 10.90 8.00
C ALA A 236 -3.11 10.01 7.93
N GLY A 237 -1.92 10.61 7.97
CA GLY A 237 -0.68 9.85 8.05
C GLY A 237 -0.55 9.00 9.32
N LEU A 238 -0.99 9.50 10.49
CA LEU A 238 -1.05 8.69 11.71
C LEU A 238 -2.10 7.58 11.57
N GLY A 239 -3.26 7.87 10.99
CA GLY A 239 -4.29 6.87 10.71
C GLY A 239 -3.78 5.75 9.78
N HIS A 240 -2.96 6.11 8.80
CA HIS A 240 -2.31 5.18 7.87
C HIS A 240 -1.33 4.24 8.59
N ASP A 241 -0.44 4.76 9.45
CA ASP A 241 0.50 3.94 10.23
C ASP A 241 -0.25 2.94 11.15
N LEU A 242 -1.32 3.41 11.82
CA LEU A 242 -2.18 2.57 12.65
C LEU A 242 -2.93 1.52 11.82
N GLY A 243 -3.39 1.88 10.64
CA GLY A 243 -4.08 0.98 9.71
C GLY A 243 -3.22 -0.21 9.30
N HIS A 244 -1.93 -0.01 9.08
CA HIS A 244 -0.96 -1.07 8.79
C HIS A 244 -0.41 -1.77 10.04
N SER A 245 -0.89 -1.42 11.23
CA SER A 245 -0.35 -1.94 12.51
C SER A 245 1.17 -1.67 12.64
N GLY A 246 1.60 -0.48 12.22
CA GLY A 246 3.01 -0.04 12.23
C GLY A 246 3.39 0.74 13.49
N VAL A 247 2.47 0.99 14.44
CA VAL A 247 2.73 1.79 15.64
C VAL A 247 2.95 0.93 16.87
N THR A 248 1.98 0.10 17.25
CA THR A 248 2.13 -0.81 18.39
C THR A 248 2.40 -2.25 17.97
N HIS A 249 2.31 -2.55 16.69
CA HIS A 249 2.37 -3.88 16.08
C HIS A 249 1.32 -4.87 16.62
N ASP A 250 0.38 -4.38 17.41
CA ASP A 250 -0.79 -5.10 17.88
C ASP A 250 -2.02 -4.64 17.09
N PHE A 251 -2.60 -5.56 16.31
CA PHE A 251 -3.76 -5.27 15.47
C PHE A 251 -4.90 -4.60 16.26
N HIS A 252 -5.24 -5.12 17.43
CA HIS A 252 -6.37 -4.61 18.21
C HIS A 252 -6.10 -3.23 18.79
N LYS A 253 -4.88 -2.98 19.27
CA LYS A 253 -4.49 -1.68 19.83
C LYS A 253 -4.47 -0.63 18.73
N ASP A 254 -3.76 -0.87 17.65
CA ASP A 254 -3.64 0.07 16.54
C ASP A 254 -4.99 0.34 15.87
N HIS A 255 -5.79 -0.71 15.66
CA HIS A 255 -7.12 -0.54 15.08
C HIS A 255 -8.08 0.23 16.01
N LYS A 256 -8.04 -0.04 17.32
CA LYS A 256 -8.84 0.70 18.30
C LYS A 256 -8.47 2.18 18.35
N ILE A 257 -7.17 2.50 18.39
CA ILE A 257 -6.69 3.90 18.35
C ILE A 257 -7.12 4.54 17.03
N GLY A 258 -6.92 3.86 15.90
CA GLY A 258 -7.35 4.33 14.59
C GLY A 258 -8.86 4.63 14.53
N SER A 259 -9.70 3.75 15.09
CA SER A 259 -11.15 3.97 15.15
C SER A 259 -11.52 5.22 15.97
N PHE A 260 -10.76 5.56 17.02
CA PHE A 260 -10.95 6.84 17.74
C PHE A 260 -10.59 8.07 16.90
N LEU A 261 -9.65 7.95 15.95
CA LEU A 261 -9.31 9.06 15.07
C LEU A 261 -10.50 9.46 14.16
N SER A 262 -11.49 8.59 13.95
CA SER A 262 -12.70 8.92 13.22
C SER A 262 -13.42 10.15 13.81
N ALA A 263 -13.32 10.34 15.13
CA ALA A 263 -13.88 11.50 15.85
C ALA A 263 -13.16 12.83 15.53
N LEU A 264 -11.94 12.76 15.00
CA LEU A 264 -11.13 13.95 14.66
C LEU A 264 -11.05 14.19 13.16
N MET A 265 -11.25 13.16 12.33
CA MET A 265 -11.07 13.30 10.89
C MET A 265 -12.28 12.85 10.03
N GLY A 266 -13.31 12.25 10.63
CA GLY A 266 -14.54 11.85 9.94
C GLY A 266 -14.41 10.66 9.00
N LEU A 267 -13.28 9.93 9.04
CA LEU A 267 -13.00 8.80 8.15
C LEU A 267 -13.12 7.48 8.90
N SER A 268 -13.61 6.45 8.20
CA SER A 268 -13.65 5.08 8.71
C SER A 268 -12.31 4.38 8.46
N VAL A 269 -11.65 3.94 9.52
CA VAL A 269 -10.43 3.12 9.42
C VAL A 269 -10.76 1.70 8.96
N CYS A 270 -11.93 1.18 9.32
CA CYS A 270 -12.41 -0.12 8.85
C CYS A 270 -12.55 -0.17 7.33
N TRP A 271 -13.24 0.84 6.76
CA TRP A 271 -13.37 0.98 5.31
C TRP A 271 -12.01 1.13 4.64
N TRP A 272 -11.23 2.11 5.08
CA TRP A 272 -9.92 2.38 4.51
C TRP A 272 -9.02 1.14 4.52
N LYS A 273 -9.04 0.38 5.62
CA LYS A 273 -8.21 -0.83 5.76
C LYS A 273 -8.63 -1.93 4.79
N SER A 274 -9.93 -2.15 4.59
CA SER A 274 -10.44 -3.13 3.63
C SER A 274 -10.04 -2.79 2.20
N ASP A 275 -10.18 -1.52 1.83
CA ASP A 275 -9.82 -0.96 0.54
C ASP A 275 -8.31 -1.02 0.31
N HIS A 276 -7.55 -0.39 1.19
CA HIS A 276 -6.12 -0.18 1.06
C HIS A 276 -5.28 -1.47 1.17
N ASN A 277 -5.66 -2.42 2.02
CA ASN A 277 -4.99 -3.72 2.05
C ASN A 277 -5.18 -4.48 0.72
N THR A 278 -6.35 -4.34 0.07
CA THR A 278 -6.58 -4.96 -1.24
C THR A 278 -5.69 -4.28 -2.29
N HIS A 279 -5.62 -2.94 -2.28
CA HIS A 279 -4.73 -2.18 -3.14
C HIS A 279 -3.27 -2.64 -3.03
N HIS A 280 -2.72 -2.78 -1.83
CA HIS A 280 -1.35 -3.25 -1.62
C HIS A 280 -1.06 -4.64 -2.21
N ILE A 281 -2.07 -5.51 -2.25
CA ILE A 281 -1.89 -6.85 -2.82
C ILE A 281 -1.96 -6.85 -4.34
N VAL A 282 -2.83 -6.01 -4.92
CA VAL A 282 -3.10 -6.01 -6.37
C VAL A 282 -2.96 -4.62 -6.98
N CYS A 283 -1.97 -3.86 -6.51
CA CYS A 283 -1.70 -2.49 -6.92
C CYS A 283 -1.74 -2.33 -8.44
N ASN A 284 -2.55 -1.39 -8.94
CA ASN A 284 -2.76 -1.09 -10.35
C ASN A 284 -3.32 -2.24 -11.22
N ALA A 285 -3.88 -3.29 -10.60
CA ALA A 285 -4.63 -4.32 -11.32
C ALA A 285 -6.01 -3.80 -11.77
N VAL A 286 -6.28 -3.81 -13.06
CA VAL A 286 -7.50 -3.22 -13.65
C VAL A 286 -8.79 -3.81 -13.06
N GLU A 287 -8.82 -5.12 -12.82
CA GLU A 287 -10.02 -5.82 -12.36
C GLU A 287 -10.13 -5.92 -10.83
N HIS A 288 -9.05 -5.62 -10.08
CA HIS A 288 -8.94 -6.01 -8.67
C HIS A 288 -8.59 -4.87 -7.72
N ASP A 289 -7.90 -3.83 -8.20
CA ASP A 289 -7.46 -2.72 -7.35
C ASP A 289 -8.57 -1.66 -7.20
N PRO A 290 -9.13 -1.49 -5.98
CA PRO A 290 -10.17 -0.48 -5.75
C PRO A 290 -9.66 0.96 -5.96
N ASN A 291 -8.36 1.22 -5.74
CA ASN A 291 -7.80 2.57 -5.78
C ASN A 291 -7.59 3.14 -7.19
N ILE A 292 -7.87 2.34 -8.23
CA ILE A 292 -7.91 2.81 -9.61
C ILE A 292 -9.31 2.76 -10.24
N GLN A 293 -10.31 2.31 -9.50
CA GLN A 293 -11.69 2.15 -9.98
C GLN A 293 -12.55 3.40 -9.69
N HIS A 294 -12.22 4.50 -10.36
CA HIS A 294 -12.92 5.78 -10.19
C HIS A 294 -13.89 6.13 -11.32
N MET A 295 -14.20 5.18 -12.19
CA MET A 295 -15.20 5.41 -13.24
C MET A 295 -16.59 5.64 -12.62
N PRO A 296 -17.37 6.60 -13.14
CA PRO A 296 -17.20 7.30 -14.42
C PRO A 296 -16.35 8.59 -14.38
N LEU A 297 -15.82 9.00 -13.22
CA LEU A 297 -15.19 10.30 -13.06
C LEU A 297 -13.76 10.34 -13.60
N LEU A 298 -12.98 9.31 -13.29
CA LEU A 298 -11.55 9.23 -13.62
C LEU A 298 -11.18 7.83 -14.12
N ALA A 299 -10.20 7.79 -15.02
CA ALA A 299 -9.60 6.58 -15.54
C ALA A 299 -8.11 6.81 -15.79
N ILE A 300 -7.24 5.96 -15.26
CA ILE A 300 -5.78 6.13 -15.37
C ILE A 300 -5.17 5.42 -16.57
N THR A 301 -5.93 4.53 -17.22
CA THR A 301 -5.47 3.72 -18.36
C THR A 301 -6.59 3.51 -19.37
N ASP A 302 -6.23 3.35 -20.62
CA ASP A 302 -7.14 3.01 -21.72
C ASP A 302 -7.55 1.52 -21.73
N LYS A 303 -6.84 0.67 -21.01
CA LYS A 303 -7.13 -0.76 -20.88
C LYS A 303 -8.57 -1.03 -20.38
N ILE A 304 -9.15 -0.10 -19.62
CA ILE A 304 -10.53 -0.19 -19.11
C ILE A 304 -11.60 0.18 -20.15
N PHE A 305 -11.22 0.66 -21.35
CA PHE A 305 -12.16 1.07 -22.39
C PHE A 305 -12.45 0.01 -23.43
N GLU A 306 -11.60 -1.03 -23.53
CA GLU A 306 -11.67 -2.05 -24.58
C GLU A 306 -12.94 -2.88 -24.50
N LYS A 307 -13.25 -3.39 -23.31
CA LYS A 307 -14.41 -4.27 -23.03
C LYS A 307 -14.91 -4.03 -21.61
N PRO A 308 -16.22 -4.23 -21.36
CA PRO A 308 -16.72 -4.30 -19.99
C PRO A 308 -15.96 -5.37 -19.20
N PHE A 309 -15.63 -5.07 -17.95
CA PHE A 309 -14.97 -6.02 -17.06
C PHE A 309 -15.69 -6.05 -15.71
N TRP A 310 -15.52 -7.15 -14.99
CA TRP A 310 -16.03 -7.31 -13.65
C TRP A 310 -15.02 -6.77 -12.63
N ASP A 311 -15.41 -5.72 -11.90
CA ASP A 311 -14.67 -5.21 -10.76
C ASP A 311 -14.93 -6.13 -9.57
N THR A 312 -13.89 -6.84 -9.14
CA THR A 312 -14.01 -7.88 -8.11
C THR A 312 -14.16 -7.31 -6.71
N TYR A 313 -13.66 -6.09 -6.48
CA TYR A 313 -13.80 -5.41 -5.19
C TYR A 313 -15.22 -4.84 -5.01
N HIS A 314 -15.66 -3.99 -5.93
CA HIS A 314 -16.99 -3.38 -5.87
C HIS A 314 -18.12 -4.29 -6.36
N LYS A 315 -17.80 -5.51 -6.83
CA LYS A 315 -18.76 -6.52 -7.34
C LYS A 315 -19.73 -5.96 -8.37
N LYS A 316 -19.20 -5.22 -9.34
CA LYS A 316 -19.98 -4.57 -10.39
C LYS A 316 -19.32 -4.68 -11.76
N TRP A 317 -20.18 -4.62 -12.81
CA TRP A 317 -19.69 -4.45 -14.18
C TRP A 317 -19.28 -3.01 -14.44
N VAL A 318 -18.03 -2.82 -14.87
CA VAL A 318 -17.49 -1.53 -15.30
C VAL A 318 -17.48 -1.48 -16.81
N LYS A 319 -18.08 -0.44 -17.39
CA LYS A 319 -18.13 -0.22 -18.83
C LYS A 319 -18.00 1.26 -19.17
N MET A 320 -17.50 1.56 -20.36
CA MET A 320 -17.45 2.91 -20.91
C MET A 320 -18.82 3.26 -21.51
N ASP A 321 -19.64 4.06 -20.81
CA ASP A 321 -20.87 4.67 -21.33
C ASP A 321 -20.63 6.13 -21.76
N TRP A 322 -21.68 6.79 -22.26
CA TRP A 322 -21.57 8.17 -22.74
C TRP A 322 -21.15 9.15 -21.64
N LEU A 323 -21.62 8.95 -20.39
CA LEU A 323 -21.31 9.81 -19.26
C LEU A 323 -19.85 9.64 -18.84
N ALA A 324 -19.38 8.39 -18.69
CA ALA A 324 -18.00 8.07 -18.42
C ALA A 324 -17.08 8.65 -19.49
N ARG A 325 -17.42 8.48 -20.78
CA ARG A 325 -16.66 9.05 -21.88
C ARG A 325 -16.60 10.59 -21.82
N PHE A 326 -17.73 11.24 -21.53
CA PHE A 326 -17.76 12.70 -21.40
C PHE A 326 -16.86 13.17 -20.24
N LEU A 327 -17.06 12.64 -19.03
CA LEU A 327 -16.31 13.05 -17.84
C LEU A 327 -14.81 12.77 -17.97
N ILE A 328 -14.44 11.57 -18.37
CA ILE A 328 -13.03 11.15 -18.53
C ILE A 328 -12.35 11.98 -19.63
N SER A 329 -13.06 12.37 -20.70
CA SER A 329 -12.49 13.21 -21.77
C SER A 329 -11.91 14.54 -21.28
N TYR A 330 -12.33 15.03 -20.12
CA TYR A 330 -11.88 16.29 -19.53
C TYR A 330 -11.16 16.11 -18.18
N GLN A 331 -10.94 14.88 -17.73
CA GLN A 331 -10.40 14.57 -16.40
C GLN A 331 -9.08 15.28 -16.08
N HIS A 332 -8.17 15.39 -17.03
CA HIS A 332 -6.87 16.04 -16.85
C HIS A 332 -6.96 17.56 -16.59
N ILE A 333 -8.11 18.19 -16.93
CA ILE A 333 -8.39 19.61 -16.65
C ILE A 333 -8.99 19.77 -15.24
N VAL A 334 -9.93 18.88 -14.87
CA VAL A 334 -10.68 18.99 -13.62
C VAL A 334 -10.05 18.22 -12.46
N PHE A 335 -8.94 17.51 -12.68
CA PHE A 335 -8.32 16.63 -11.70
C PHE A 335 -8.01 17.32 -10.37
N TYR A 336 -7.25 18.41 -10.37
CA TYR A 336 -6.88 19.08 -9.11
C TYR A 336 -8.08 19.70 -8.38
N PRO A 337 -9.03 20.38 -9.04
CA PRO A 337 -10.29 20.77 -8.41
C PRO A 337 -11.07 19.59 -7.81
N LEU A 338 -11.10 18.45 -8.51
CA LEU A 338 -11.77 17.25 -8.01
C LEU A 338 -11.06 16.68 -6.77
N MET A 339 -9.72 16.63 -6.76
CA MET A 339 -8.94 16.20 -5.60
C MET A 339 -9.13 17.12 -4.39
N ALA A 340 -9.27 18.43 -4.61
CA ALA A 340 -9.57 19.38 -3.54
C ALA A 340 -10.91 19.08 -2.83
N LEU A 341 -11.86 18.46 -3.53
CA LEU A 341 -13.16 18.05 -2.99
C LEU A 341 -13.22 16.56 -2.63
N GLY A 342 -12.19 15.78 -2.93
CA GLY A 342 -12.17 14.32 -2.77
C GLY A 342 -12.46 13.83 -1.36
N ARG A 343 -12.20 14.64 -0.33
CA ARG A 343 -12.46 14.30 1.06
C ARG A 343 -13.94 14.02 1.34
N TRP A 344 -14.86 14.68 0.64
CA TRP A 344 -16.29 14.42 0.75
C TRP A 344 -16.65 13.00 0.28
N ASN A 345 -15.99 12.53 -0.78
CA ASN A 345 -16.15 11.15 -1.22
C ASN A 345 -15.67 10.15 -0.16
N LEU A 346 -14.54 10.41 0.52
CA LEU A 346 -14.05 9.52 1.58
C LEU A 346 -15.04 9.41 2.75
N TYR A 347 -15.71 10.52 3.12
CA TYR A 347 -16.77 10.48 4.14
C TYR A 347 -17.94 9.59 3.69
N ALA A 348 -18.41 9.79 2.46
CA ALA A 348 -19.50 9.01 1.90
C ALA A 348 -19.17 7.52 1.85
N GLN A 349 -18.02 7.15 1.31
CA GLN A 349 -17.57 5.75 1.22
C GLN A 349 -17.45 5.09 2.59
N GLY A 350 -16.84 5.76 3.57
CA GLY A 350 -16.73 5.25 4.93
C GLY A 350 -18.10 5.01 5.59
N ILE A 351 -19.06 5.93 5.42
CA ILE A 351 -20.41 5.79 5.97
C ILE A 351 -21.17 4.64 5.27
N ILE A 352 -21.12 4.58 3.94
CA ILE A 352 -21.74 3.50 3.15
C ILE A 352 -21.20 2.15 3.60
N PHE A 353 -19.89 2.00 3.70
CA PHE A 353 -19.24 0.77 4.15
C PHE A 353 -19.72 0.33 5.54
N LEU A 354 -19.75 1.26 6.50
CA LEU A 354 -20.21 0.96 7.86
C LEU A 354 -21.70 0.58 7.94
N LEU A 355 -22.53 1.11 7.05
CA LEU A 355 -23.97 0.84 7.02
C LEU A 355 -24.33 -0.41 6.20
N SER A 356 -23.62 -0.68 5.10
CA SER A 356 -23.91 -1.79 4.18
C SER A 356 -23.73 -3.18 4.79
N GLY A 357 -22.89 -3.32 5.83
CA GLY A 357 -22.53 -4.62 6.39
C GLY A 357 -21.67 -5.49 5.46
N TYR A 358 -21.04 -4.87 4.46
CA TYR A 358 -20.23 -5.52 3.42
C TYR A 358 -19.09 -6.37 3.97
N ASP A 359 -18.45 -5.91 5.04
CA ASP A 359 -17.42 -6.65 5.76
C ASP A 359 -17.65 -6.53 7.28
N LYS A 360 -17.06 -7.43 8.07
CA LYS A 360 -17.16 -7.37 9.54
C LYS A 360 -16.27 -6.25 10.07
N ALA A 361 -16.80 -5.04 10.10
CA ALA A 361 -16.12 -3.88 10.64
C ALA A 361 -15.86 -4.06 12.14
N HIS A 362 -14.60 -4.21 12.52
CA HIS A 362 -14.18 -4.15 13.93
C HIS A 362 -14.45 -2.74 14.46
N TYR A 363 -14.96 -2.63 15.67
CA TYR A 363 -15.28 -1.33 16.32
C TYR A 363 -16.28 -0.44 15.53
N LYS A 364 -17.16 -1.03 14.74
CA LYS A 364 -18.16 -0.34 13.90
C LYS A 364 -18.87 0.81 14.64
N TRP A 365 -19.40 0.54 15.82
CA TRP A 365 -20.13 1.56 16.58
C TRP A 365 -19.23 2.68 17.09
N THR A 366 -17.97 2.41 17.41
CA THR A 366 -16.99 3.43 17.77
C THR A 366 -16.76 4.38 16.60
N GLU A 367 -16.65 3.86 15.38
CA GLU A 367 -16.46 4.69 14.19
C GLU A 367 -17.72 5.47 13.82
N ILE A 368 -18.90 4.86 13.85
CA ILE A 368 -20.17 5.56 13.58
C ILE A 368 -20.37 6.73 14.56
N THR A 369 -20.17 6.49 15.87
CA THR A 369 -20.30 7.54 16.88
C THR A 369 -19.20 8.59 16.73
N GLY A 370 -17.96 8.19 16.41
CA GLY A 370 -16.85 9.10 16.14
C GLY A 370 -17.10 9.98 14.93
N ILE A 371 -17.58 9.43 13.82
CA ILE A 371 -17.94 10.19 12.62
C ILE A 371 -19.08 11.19 12.91
N GLY A 372 -20.11 10.75 13.65
CA GLY A 372 -21.19 11.63 14.09
C GLY A 372 -20.67 12.80 14.95
N PHE A 373 -19.79 12.53 15.89
CA PHE A 373 -19.13 13.55 16.72
C PHE A 373 -18.25 14.50 15.88
N PHE A 374 -17.50 13.96 14.90
CA PHE A 374 -16.72 14.75 13.96
C PHE A 374 -17.59 15.78 13.24
N PHE A 375 -18.68 15.36 12.62
CA PHE A 375 -19.56 16.26 11.90
C PHE A 375 -20.19 17.29 12.85
N ALA A 376 -20.55 16.91 14.08
CA ALA A 376 -21.12 17.82 15.05
C ALA A 376 -20.15 18.98 15.38
N TRP A 377 -18.89 18.69 15.74
CA TRP A 377 -17.94 19.76 16.08
C TRP A 377 -17.47 20.55 14.85
N MET A 378 -17.27 19.87 13.70
CA MET A 378 -16.87 20.53 12.45
C MET A 378 -17.91 21.55 12.01
N PHE A 379 -19.20 21.17 11.99
CA PHE A 379 -20.29 22.10 11.66
C PHE A 379 -20.46 23.18 12.73
N SER A 380 -20.25 22.88 14.02
CA SER A 380 -20.28 23.88 15.07
C SER A 380 -19.23 24.99 14.84
N ILE A 381 -18.02 24.63 14.41
CA ILE A 381 -17.00 25.62 14.02
C ILE A 381 -17.44 26.37 12.77
N ALA A 382 -17.90 25.69 11.72
CA ALA A 382 -18.32 26.34 10.50
C ALA A 382 -19.47 27.34 10.74
N PHE A 383 -20.49 26.95 11.50
CA PHE A 383 -21.65 27.79 11.82
C PHE A 383 -21.36 28.89 12.85
N SER A 384 -20.20 28.87 13.52
CA SER A 384 -19.74 30.00 14.34
C SER A 384 -19.22 31.17 13.49
N MET A 385 -19.11 31.02 12.18
CA MET A 385 -18.68 32.09 11.27
C MET A 385 -19.75 33.18 11.16
N PRO A 386 -19.36 34.47 11.11
CA PRO A 386 -20.31 35.60 11.12
C PRO A 386 -21.23 35.65 9.90
N THR A 387 -20.84 35.11 8.75
CA THR A 387 -21.62 35.19 7.51
C THR A 387 -21.63 33.86 6.75
N GLY A 388 -22.69 33.62 5.95
CA GLY A 388 -22.78 32.43 5.08
C GLY A 388 -21.62 32.31 4.11
N PHE A 389 -21.06 33.44 3.63
CA PHE A 389 -19.87 33.45 2.78
C PHE A 389 -18.63 32.91 3.51
N GLN A 390 -18.46 33.27 4.79
CA GLN A 390 -17.37 32.76 5.61
C GLN A 390 -17.57 31.27 5.97
N ILE A 391 -18.81 30.82 6.20
CA ILE A 391 -19.13 29.40 6.37
C ILE A 391 -18.68 28.61 5.14
N LEU A 392 -19.11 29.03 3.96
CA LEU A 392 -18.73 28.39 2.70
C LEU A 392 -17.22 28.43 2.47
N GLY A 393 -16.60 29.60 2.70
CA GLY A 393 -15.15 29.78 2.56
C GLY A 393 -14.36 28.87 3.51
N TRP A 394 -14.77 28.76 4.77
CA TRP A 394 -14.13 27.88 5.75
C TRP A 394 -14.22 26.40 5.33
N MET A 395 -15.42 25.97 4.90
CA MET A 395 -15.64 24.60 4.42
C MET A 395 -14.79 24.30 3.19
N LEU A 396 -14.78 25.17 2.19
CA LEU A 396 -14.02 24.97 0.96
C LEU A 396 -12.51 24.96 1.21
N ILE A 397 -11.99 25.95 1.97
CA ILE A 397 -10.54 26.07 2.20
C ILE A 397 -10.02 24.91 3.04
N SER A 398 -10.71 24.54 4.13
CA SER A 398 -10.25 23.44 4.98
C SER A 398 -10.20 22.11 4.22
N HIS A 399 -11.21 21.83 3.39
CA HIS A 399 -11.26 20.60 2.60
C HIS A 399 -10.30 20.63 1.40
N ALA A 400 -10.14 21.79 0.73
CA ALA A 400 -9.20 21.91 -0.39
C ALA A 400 -7.74 21.75 0.07
N VAL A 401 -7.37 22.31 1.22
CA VAL A 401 -6.03 22.13 1.80
C VAL A 401 -5.82 20.66 2.24
N ALA A 402 -6.82 20.05 2.88
CA ALA A 402 -6.77 18.61 3.18
C ALA A 402 -6.71 17.75 1.91
N GLY A 403 -7.24 18.25 0.79
CA GLY A 403 -7.23 17.62 -0.53
C GLY A 403 -5.84 17.41 -1.14
N ILE A 404 -4.81 18.11 -0.64
CA ILE A 404 -3.40 17.84 -1.00
C ILE A 404 -3.04 16.38 -0.75
N LEU A 405 -3.60 15.77 0.29
CA LEU A 405 -3.45 14.35 0.59
C LEU A 405 -3.84 13.45 -0.59
N HIS A 406 -4.97 13.75 -1.27
CA HIS A 406 -5.46 12.92 -2.37
C HIS A 406 -4.49 12.93 -3.55
N VAL A 407 -3.88 14.10 -3.85
CA VAL A 407 -2.83 14.18 -4.87
C VAL A 407 -1.61 13.37 -4.45
N GLN A 408 -1.18 13.46 -3.18
CA GLN A 408 -0.02 12.72 -2.67
C GLN A 408 -0.22 11.20 -2.72
N ILE A 409 -1.42 10.70 -2.43
CA ILE A 409 -1.74 9.27 -2.49
C ILE A 409 -1.67 8.76 -3.93
N VAL A 410 -2.36 9.42 -4.86
CA VAL A 410 -2.47 8.91 -6.23
C VAL A 410 -1.21 9.15 -7.06
N LEU A 411 -0.39 10.14 -6.68
CA LEU A 411 0.83 10.53 -7.41
C LEU A 411 1.76 9.34 -7.64
N SER A 412 1.93 8.50 -6.63
CA SER A 412 2.88 7.40 -6.67
C SER A 412 2.39 6.16 -7.43
N HIS A 413 1.16 6.18 -7.96
CA HIS A 413 0.55 5.01 -8.60
C HIS A 413 0.02 5.29 -10.00
N TRP A 414 -0.59 6.46 -10.22
CA TRP A 414 -1.39 6.71 -11.42
C TRP A 414 -0.59 6.96 -12.70
N SER A 415 0.72 7.24 -12.58
CA SER A 415 1.65 7.27 -13.73
C SER A 415 2.34 5.94 -13.99
N MET A 416 2.20 4.99 -13.06
CA MET A 416 2.89 3.72 -13.11
C MET A 416 2.14 2.67 -13.93
N GLU A 417 2.77 1.51 -14.12
CA GLU A 417 2.21 0.44 -14.93
C GLU A 417 0.87 -0.07 -14.38
N THR A 418 -0.10 -0.23 -15.27
CA THR A 418 -1.36 -0.92 -14.98
C THR A 418 -1.37 -2.27 -15.69
N TYR A 419 -2.00 -3.27 -15.12
CA TYR A 419 -2.06 -4.61 -15.74
C TYR A 419 -3.46 -5.23 -15.62
N LYS A 420 -3.71 -6.23 -16.47
CA LYS A 420 -4.90 -7.11 -16.44
C LYS A 420 -4.49 -8.51 -16.05
N GLY A 421 -5.41 -9.24 -15.46
CA GLY A 421 -5.21 -10.65 -15.12
C GLY A 421 -4.51 -10.86 -13.78
N THR A 422 -3.96 -12.05 -13.61
CA THR A 422 -3.49 -12.57 -12.33
C THR A 422 -1.99 -12.32 -12.14
N PRO A 423 -1.55 -11.51 -11.16
CA PRO A 423 -0.14 -11.35 -10.82
C PRO A 423 0.39 -12.55 -10.03
N TYR A 424 1.70 -12.59 -9.80
CA TYR A 424 2.40 -13.53 -8.92
C TYR A 424 2.40 -14.99 -9.41
N VAL A 425 2.50 -15.18 -10.73
CA VAL A 425 2.50 -16.52 -11.35
C VAL A 425 3.84 -16.91 -11.97
N ASN A 426 4.75 -15.97 -12.18
CA ASN A 426 6.07 -16.19 -12.76
C ASN A 426 7.09 -15.14 -12.28
N GLU A 427 8.34 -15.24 -12.73
CA GLU A 427 9.43 -14.32 -12.35
C GLU A 427 9.13 -12.86 -12.66
N GLU A 428 8.58 -12.58 -13.85
CA GLU A 428 8.29 -11.21 -14.29
C GLU A 428 7.15 -10.55 -13.50
N THR A 429 6.30 -11.36 -12.89
CA THR A 429 5.13 -10.93 -12.11
C THR A 429 5.22 -11.33 -10.64
N GLU A 430 6.43 -11.64 -10.14
CA GLU A 430 6.60 -11.92 -8.72
C GLU A 430 6.36 -10.65 -7.87
N TRP A 431 6.11 -10.82 -6.58
CA TRP A 431 5.55 -9.77 -5.74
C TRP A 431 6.44 -8.51 -5.64
N TYR A 432 7.75 -8.65 -5.41
CA TYR A 432 8.66 -7.49 -5.29
C TYR A 432 8.75 -6.69 -6.59
N LEU A 433 8.86 -7.36 -7.74
CA LEU A 433 8.90 -6.70 -9.04
C LEU A 433 7.57 -6.00 -9.35
N MET A 434 6.44 -6.62 -9.02
CA MET A 434 5.13 -6.00 -9.24
C MET A 434 4.98 -4.73 -8.39
N GLN A 435 5.40 -4.73 -7.11
CA GLN A 435 5.37 -3.51 -6.30
C GLN A 435 6.25 -2.40 -6.91
N LEU A 436 7.47 -2.71 -7.38
CA LEU A 436 8.36 -1.75 -8.02
C LEU A 436 7.84 -1.20 -9.36
N ARG A 437 7.10 -2.00 -10.13
CA ARG A 437 6.51 -1.61 -11.42
C ARG A 437 5.24 -0.77 -11.29
N THR A 438 4.51 -0.95 -10.20
CA THR A 438 3.21 -0.30 -9.97
C THR A 438 3.26 0.86 -8.99
N THR A 439 4.43 1.12 -8.38
CA THR A 439 4.66 2.23 -7.46
C THR A 439 5.90 3.03 -7.82
N MET A 440 5.91 4.31 -7.46
CA MET A 440 7.10 5.16 -7.50
C MET A 440 7.28 5.93 -6.21
N ASN A 441 8.52 6.31 -5.94
CA ASN A 441 8.82 7.28 -4.91
C ASN A 441 8.80 8.72 -5.44
N VAL A 442 8.82 9.68 -4.52
CA VAL A 442 9.02 11.09 -4.85
C VAL A 442 10.30 11.58 -4.18
N ALA A 443 11.24 12.09 -4.97
CA ALA A 443 12.50 12.62 -4.45
C ALA A 443 12.25 13.87 -3.60
N THR A 444 12.63 13.82 -2.32
CA THR A 444 12.43 14.90 -1.35
C THR A 444 13.62 15.09 -0.43
N ASN A 445 13.77 16.32 0.08
CA ASN A 445 14.70 16.61 1.16
C ASN A 445 14.15 16.11 2.52
N PRO A 446 15.01 15.69 3.46
CA PRO A 446 14.56 15.12 4.74
C PRO A 446 13.60 16.00 5.56
N TRP A 447 13.74 17.31 5.49
CA TRP A 447 12.87 18.24 6.22
C TRP A 447 11.44 18.34 5.62
N LEU A 448 11.23 17.88 4.38
CA LEU A 448 9.92 17.75 3.75
C LEU A 448 9.18 16.45 4.12
N ASP A 449 9.80 15.54 4.85
CA ASP A 449 9.18 14.27 5.24
C ASP A 449 7.89 14.48 6.04
N TYR A 450 7.83 15.54 6.83
CA TYR A 450 6.61 15.92 7.54
C TYR A 450 5.48 16.36 6.60
N VAL A 451 5.81 17.07 5.51
CA VAL A 451 4.82 17.55 4.54
C VAL A 451 4.23 16.38 3.75
N HIS A 452 5.06 15.41 3.40
CA HIS A 452 4.65 14.23 2.62
C HIS A 452 4.09 13.09 3.48
N ILE A 453 4.19 13.17 4.81
CA ILE A 453 3.67 12.17 5.76
C ILE A 453 4.11 10.71 5.50
N GLY A 454 5.23 10.50 4.82
CA GLY A 454 5.76 9.18 4.45
C GLY A 454 5.38 8.71 3.04
N LEU A 455 4.40 9.35 2.39
CA LEU A 455 3.90 8.96 1.06
C LEU A 455 4.93 9.13 -0.08
N GLN A 456 6.01 9.87 0.16
CA GLN A 456 7.13 9.96 -0.79
C GLN A 456 8.00 8.69 -0.85
N PHE A 457 7.80 7.72 0.03
CA PHE A 457 8.49 6.43 0.08
C PHE A 457 7.55 5.27 -0.23
N GLN A 458 6.76 5.42 -1.27
CA GLN A 458 5.68 4.49 -1.54
C GLN A 458 6.17 3.09 -1.92
N ILE A 459 7.31 3.00 -2.60
CA ILE A 459 7.95 1.71 -2.92
C ILE A 459 8.25 0.94 -1.62
N GLU A 460 8.96 1.55 -0.68
CA GLU A 460 9.33 0.90 0.59
C GLU A 460 8.10 0.62 1.45
N HIS A 461 7.10 1.50 1.39
CA HIS A 461 5.85 1.30 2.09
C HIS A 461 5.08 0.09 1.54
N HIS A 462 5.00 -0.10 0.23
CA HIS A 462 4.39 -1.27 -0.38
C HIS A 462 5.16 -2.56 -0.11
N LEU A 463 6.50 -2.50 -0.11
CA LEU A 463 7.36 -3.64 0.19
C LEU A 463 7.32 -4.03 1.68
N TYR A 464 7.23 -3.05 2.59
CA TYR A 464 7.32 -3.25 4.05
C TYR A 464 6.27 -2.40 4.79
N PRO A 465 4.96 -2.65 4.61
CA PRO A 465 3.89 -1.75 5.06
C PRO A 465 3.81 -1.58 6.58
N ARG A 466 4.35 -2.52 7.35
CA ARG A 466 4.43 -2.44 8.82
C ARG A 466 5.66 -1.69 9.34
N LEU A 467 6.55 -1.24 8.44
CA LEU A 467 7.70 -0.43 8.84
C LEU A 467 7.22 0.98 9.25
N PRO A 468 7.54 1.45 10.48
CA PRO A 468 7.18 2.80 10.88
C PRO A 468 7.74 3.85 9.91
N ARG A 469 6.91 4.81 9.50
CA ARG A 469 7.27 5.76 8.42
C ARG A 469 8.54 6.56 8.66
N HIS A 470 8.95 6.79 9.92
CA HIS A 470 10.20 7.48 10.24
C HIS A 470 11.46 6.67 9.86
N ASN A 471 11.31 5.38 9.56
CA ASN A 471 12.38 4.50 9.11
C ASN A 471 12.38 4.23 7.59
N LEU A 472 11.34 4.69 6.85
CA LEU A 472 11.23 4.44 5.41
C LEU A 472 12.41 5.04 4.60
N ARG A 473 12.92 6.21 5.02
CA ARG A 473 14.09 6.81 4.36
C ARG A 473 15.35 5.95 4.47
N TYR A 474 15.49 5.19 5.53
CA TYR A 474 16.57 4.21 5.66
C TYR A 474 16.33 3.00 4.75
N ALA A 475 15.13 2.43 4.78
CA ALA A 475 14.74 1.31 3.93
C ALA A 475 14.94 1.62 2.43
N ARG A 476 14.65 2.87 2.00
CA ARG A 476 14.89 3.36 0.64
C ARG A 476 16.32 3.10 0.16
N ASN A 477 17.31 3.32 1.00
CA ASN A 477 18.71 3.11 0.62
C ASN A 477 19.03 1.62 0.39
N LEU A 478 18.46 0.74 1.20
CA LEU A 478 18.60 -0.72 1.03
C LEU A 478 17.94 -1.18 -0.25
N VAL A 479 16.69 -0.76 -0.49
CA VAL A 479 15.91 -1.12 -1.69
C VAL A 479 16.60 -0.62 -2.96
N LYS A 480 17.07 0.61 -2.98
CA LYS A 480 17.84 1.15 -4.13
C LYS A 480 19.11 0.36 -4.43
N ASN A 481 19.81 -0.09 -3.42
CA ASN A 481 21.03 -0.90 -3.60
C ASN A 481 20.69 -2.27 -4.21
N ILE A 482 19.59 -2.89 -3.78
CA ILE A 482 19.11 -4.16 -4.36
C ILE A 482 18.70 -3.95 -5.81
N CYS A 483 17.89 -2.93 -6.09
CA CYS A 483 17.47 -2.60 -7.45
C CYS A 483 18.68 -2.38 -8.37
N LYS A 484 19.70 -1.63 -7.91
CA LYS A 484 20.95 -1.42 -8.65
C LYS A 484 21.71 -2.73 -8.88
N LYS A 485 21.81 -3.61 -7.87
CA LYS A 485 22.51 -4.89 -7.95
C LYS A 485 21.92 -5.81 -8.99
N HIS A 486 20.57 -5.87 -9.07
CA HIS A 486 19.82 -6.74 -9.95
C HIS A 486 19.35 -6.06 -11.24
N ASN A 487 19.78 -4.80 -11.46
CA ASN A 487 19.39 -4.02 -12.63
C ASN A 487 17.85 -3.84 -12.76
N ILE A 488 17.18 -3.70 -11.64
CA ILE A 488 15.73 -3.46 -11.55
C ILE A 488 15.49 -1.94 -11.57
N TYR A 489 14.52 -1.51 -12.36
CA TYR A 489 14.15 -0.11 -12.45
C TYR A 489 13.53 0.39 -11.14
N TYR A 490 14.07 1.50 -10.62
CA TYR A 490 13.59 2.17 -9.43
C TYR A 490 13.21 3.60 -9.78
N HIS A 491 11.91 3.89 -9.81
CA HIS A 491 11.39 5.19 -10.24
C HIS A 491 11.24 6.16 -9.08
N GLU A 492 11.93 7.31 -9.16
CA GLU A 492 11.93 8.32 -8.11
C GLU A 492 12.11 9.73 -8.70
N PRO A 493 11.08 10.27 -9.37
CA PRO A 493 11.09 11.63 -9.91
C PRO A 493 10.97 12.68 -8.80
N GLY A 494 11.28 13.93 -9.12
CA GLY A 494 10.93 15.07 -8.27
C GLY A 494 9.42 15.28 -8.20
N PHE A 495 8.94 16.02 -7.18
CA PHE A 495 7.50 16.23 -6.97
C PHE A 495 6.78 16.83 -8.20
N PHE A 496 7.36 17.85 -8.82
CA PHE A 496 6.77 18.47 -10.01
C PHE A 496 6.83 17.55 -11.23
N GLU A 497 7.92 16.83 -11.40
CA GLU A 497 8.10 15.87 -12.49
C GLU A 497 7.07 14.75 -12.40
N GLY A 498 6.91 14.13 -11.22
CA GLY A 498 5.90 13.10 -10.97
C GLY A 498 4.48 13.61 -11.23
N ASN A 499 4.14 14.87 -10.82
CA ASN A 499 2.84 15.46 -11.15
C ASN A 499 2.64 15.63 -12.67
N VAL A 500 3.68 16.00 -13.41
CA VAL A 500 3.62 16.09 -14.88
C VAL A 500 3.41 14.71 -15.50
N GLU A 501 4.07 13.67 -15.01
CA GLU A 501 3.89 12.29 -15.49
C GLU A 501 2.45 11.81 -15.23
N MET A 502 1.93 11.98 -14.02
CA MET A 502 0.56 11.64 -13.66
C MET A 502 -0.46 12.42 -14.53
N TRP A 503 -0.26 13.72 -14.69
CA TRP A 503 -1.13 14.53 -15.54
C TRP A 503 -1.11 14.04 -17.01
N LYS A 504 0.06 13.65 -17.53
CA LYS A 504 0.18 13.05 -18.87
C LYS A 504 -0.60 11.74 -18.98
N ALA A 505 -0.50 10.85 -17.98
CA ALA A 505 -1.26 9.60 -17.95
C ALA A 505 -2.77 9.86 -18.01
N LEU A 506 -3.27 10.80 -17.19
CA LEU A 506 -4.68 11.21 -17.20
C LEU A 506 -5.10 11.82 -18.54
N ARG A 507 -4.25 12.67 -19.15
CA ARG A 507 -4.51 13.26 -20.45
C ARG A 507 -4.57 12.20 -21.57
N ASP A 508 -3.64 11.26 -21.57
CA ASP A 508 -3.55 10.22 -22.59
C ASP A 508 -4.76 9.28 -22.51
N ALA A 509 -5.18 8.91 -21.29
CA ALA A 509 -6.44 8.19 -21.08
C ALA A 509 -7.66 9.03 -21.54
N ALA A 510 -7.68 10.34 -21.27
CA ALA A 510 -8.75 11.23 -21.75
C ALA A 510 -8.84 11.26 -23.28
N TYR A 511 -7.71 11.30 -23.97
CA TYR A 511 -7.68 11.28 -25.43
C TYR A 511 -8.07 9.90 -26.01
N ALA A 512 -7.71 8.82 -25.33
CA ALA A 512 -8.19 7.48 -25.68
C ALA A 512 -9.72 7.37 -25.53
N ALA A 513 -10.27 7.90 -24.42
CA ALA A 513 -11.71 7.93 -24.18
C ALA A 513 -12.50 8.66 -25.29
N ARG A 514 -11.97 9.78 -25.80
CA ARG A 514 -12.60 10.53 -26.93
C ARG A 514 -12.68 9.71 -28.22
N LYS A 515 -11.71 8.81 -28.44
CA LYS A 515 -11.65 7.96 -29.65
C LYS A 515 -12.56 6.73 -29.55
N THR A 516 -13.06 6.40 -28.36
CA THR A 516 -13.93 5.24 -28.17
C THR A 516 -15.30 5.49 -28.79
N THR A 517 -15.65 4.71 -29.83
CA THR A 517 -16.86 4.93 -30.65
C THR A 517 -18.11 4.19 -30.16
N LYS A 518 -17.95 3.16 -29.31
CA LYS A 518 -19.06 2.36 -28.80
C LYS A 518 -19.56 2.91 -27.46
N SER A 519 -20.79 3.41 -27.45
CA SER A 519 -21.54 3.72 -26.24
C SER A 519 -22.75 2.76 -26.19
N ASP A 520 -22.69 1.79 -25.30
CA ASP A 520 -23.82 0.90 -25.05
C ASP A 520 -24.66 1.43 -23.89
N GLY A 521 -25.87 1.89 -24.19
CA GLY A 521 -26.92 2.14 -23.19
C GLY A 521 -27.43 3.59 -23.09
N GLY A 522 -28.74 3.72 -22.93
CA GLY A 522 -29.44 4.99 -22.71
C GLY A 522 -29.25 5.54 -21.29
N PHE A 523 -29.67 6.78 -21.06
CA PHE A 523 -29.49 7.56 -19.82
C PHE A 523 -29.94 6.83 -18.55
N TYR A 524 -31.01 6.04 -18.61
CA TYR A 524 -31.55 5.29 -17.45
C TYR A 524 -30.77 4.02 -17.07
N GLN A 525 -29.88 3.52 -17.93
CA GLN A 525 -28.93 2.47 -17.60
C GLN A 525 -27.54 3.06 -17.28
N SER A 526 -27.45 4.37 -17.17
CA SER A 526 -26.21 5.08 -16.91
C SER A 526 -25.74 4.87 -15.49
N LYS A 527 -24.46 4.88 -15.31
CA LYS A 527 -23.74 4.70 -14.04
C LYS A 527 -23.88 5.84 -13.05
N LEU A 528 -24.55 6.95 -13.38
CA LEU A 528 -24.97 7.90 -12.34
C LEU A 528 -25.83 7.16 -11.29
N TRP A 529 -26.71 6.27 -11.74
CA TRP A 529 -27.48 5.38 -10.88
C TRP A 529 -26.59 4.32 -10.21
N ALA A 530 -25.62 3.75 -10.91
CA ALA A 530 -24.64 2.82 -10.35
C ALA A 530 -23.64 3.51 -9.41
N ALA A 531 -23.27 4.78 -9.65
CA ALA A 531 -22.43 5.55 -8.74
C ALA A 531 -23.19 6.01 -7.48
N LEU A 532 -24.49 6.29 -7.61
CA LEU A 532 -25.38 6.59 -6.47
C LEU A 532 -25.72 5.33 -5.66
N ASN A 533 -25.66 4.17 -6.28
CA ASN A 533 -25.84 2.84 -5.67
C ASN A 533 -24.53 2.04 -5.63
N ALA A 534 -23.39 2.69 -5.60
CA ALA A 534 -22.12 2.01 -5.38
C ALA A 534 -22.09 1.54 -3.92
N ASP A 535 -22.51 0.32 -3.72
CA ASP A 535 -22.15 -0.45 -2.54
C ASP A 535 -20.63 -0.62 -2.59
N GLY A 536 -19.92 0.30 -1.95
CA GLY A 536 -18.49 0.25 -1.76
C GLY A 536 -18.14 -0.71 -0.67
#